data_289148c5412744dc045bf14e9c0eb184
#
_entry.id   289148c5412744dc045bf14e9c0eb184
#
_cell.length_a   1.000
_cell.length_b   1.000
_cell.length_c   1.000
_cell.angle_alpha   90.00
_cell.angle_beta   90.00
_cell.angle_gamma   90.00
#
_symmetry.space_group_name_H-M   'P 1'
#
loop_
_entity.id
_entity.type
_entity.pdbx_description
1 polymer ?
#
loop_
_entity_poly.entity_id
_entity_poly.type
_entity_poly.pdbx_seq_one_letter_code
_entity_poly.pdbx_strand_id
1 'polypeptide(L)'
;MQITGDMLLGGSAVRGTKGTLRAFDPARNAEIEPAFGAGGAADVDRACELAAQAFDAYRHAPLETRARFLEAIGENIVALGDALIERAHVESALPKARLEGERARTVGQLKLFATLVREGRWLTATLDSALPERKPLPRSDLRLQKIPVGPVAVFGASNFPLAFSVAGGDTASALAAGCPVVVKAHPAHLGTSELVGRAIQKAVADSGLPEGVFSLVIGAGNEIGEALVKHPAIKSVGFTGSRRGGLALVDIASKRREPIPVFAEMSSVNPFFVFPGALAKRAEALANALVDSVTLGVGQFCTNPGLVLVLEGPHTRGFIDATAQALAKKSEQTMLTAGIAATYKDSVKQRAEQSGVQSVAQGTPSEATCAAIPVLFETTAAKFLATAQLEDEIFGPTSLIVTCADIDEMLKVAGHLEGQLTATLQLEADDYALARRLLPTLERKVGRILANGFPTGVEVSHAMVHGGPFPATSDGRATSVGATAIERFLRPVCYQDLPAELLPEALHDDNPLKLWRLRDGKLVQG
;
A
#
# COMPACT_ATOMS: atom_id res chain seq x y z
N MET A 1 0.33 -10.85 -25.26
CA MET A 1 1.72 -11.02 -24.75
C MET A 1 1.86 -12.43 -24.18
N GLN A 2 3.02 -13.08 -24.37
CA GLN A 2 3.28 -14.43 -23.86
C GLN A 2 4.14 -14.33 -22.59
N ILE A 3 3.85 -15.15 -21.59
CA ILE A 3 4.69 -15.31 -20.41
C ILE A 3 5.86 -16.24 -20.79
N THR A 4 7.09 -15.77 -20.63
CA THR A 4 8.31 -16.53 -20.96
C THR A 4 9.08 -16.99 -19.73
N GLY A 5 8.81 -16.39 -18.58
CA GLY A 5 9.52 -16.64 -17.32
C GLY A 5 10.83 -15.86 -17.21
N ASP A 6 10.97 -14.76 -17.92
CA ASP A 6 12.16 -13.93 -17.93
C ASP A 6 11.99 -12.70 -17.02
N MET A 7 13.11 -12.21 -16.49
CA MET A 7 13.22 -10.87 -15.93
C MET A 7 13.18 -9.83 -17.05
N LEU A 8 12.82 -8.60 -16.70
CA LEU A 8 12.85 -7.47 -17.62
C LEU A 8 13.89 -6.46 -17.11
N LEU A 9 15.04 -6.39 -17.79
CA LEU A 9 16.12 -5.48 -17.42
C LEU A 9 16.22 -4.38 -18.48
N GLY A 10 15.69 -3.21 -18.18
CA GLY A 10 15.49 -2.17 -19.19
C GLY A 10 14.64 -2.67 -20.35
N GLY A 11 15.12 -2.49 -21.59
CA GLY A 11 14.46 -2.94 -22.82
C GLY A 11 14.53 -4.45 -23.09
N SER A 12 15.28 -5.23 -22.31
CA SER A 12 15.62 -6.62 -22.59
C SER A 12 14.89 -7.62 -21.70
N ALA A 13 14.44 -8.73 -22.27
CA ALA A 13 14.02 -9.92 -21.53
C ALA A 13 15.24 -10.80 -21.24
N VAL A 14 15.48 -11.16 -19.97
CA VAL A 14 16.69 -11.87 -19.53
C VAL A 14 16.32 -13.06 -18.66
N ARG A 15 16.76 -14.24 -19.08
CA ARG A 15 16.59 -15.46 -18.28
C ARG A 15 17.57 -15.49 -17.13
N GLY A 16 17.05 -15.51 -15.87
CA GLY A 16 17.89 -15.70 -14.70
C GLY A 16 18.50 -17.11 -14.65
N THR A 17 19.71 -17.21 -14.09
CA THR A 17 20.51 -18.45 -14.06
C THR A 17 20.80 -18.98 -12.65
N LYS A 18 20.23 -18.34 -11.61
CA LYS A 18 20.44 -18.69 -10.19
C LYS A 18 19.38 -19.64 -9.63
N GLY A 19 18.75 -20.42 -10.49
CA GLY A 19 17.72 -21.37 -10.15
C GLY A 19 16.45 -21.15 -10.93
N THR A 20 15.43 -21.92 -10.58
CA THR A 20 14.12 -21.90 -11.24
C THR A 20 13.02 -21.72 -10.20
N LEU A 21 12.07 -20.86 -10.50
CA LEU A 21 10.84 -20.68 -9.73
C LEU A 21 9.65 -21.11 -10.59
N ARG A 22 8.59 -21.57 -9.92
CA ARG A 22 7.30 -21.80 -10.57
C ARG A 22 6.23 -21.01 -9.86
N ALA A 23 5.31 -20.47 -10.63
CA ALA A 23 4.09 -19.92 -10.05
C ALA A 23 3.24 -21.07 -9.50
N PHE A 24 2.34 -20.76 -8.58
CA PHE A 24 1.55 -21.73 -7.84
C PHE A 24 0.06 -21.41 -7.98
N ASP A 25 -0.75 -22.45 -8.20
CA ASP A 25 -2.21 -22.38 -8.17
C ASP A 25 -2.71 -22.86 -6.81
N PRO A 26 -3.12 -21.97 -5.91
CA PRO A 26 -3.55 -22.35 -4.58
C PRO A 26 -4.90 -23.10 -4.57
N ALA A 27 -5.73 -22.93 -5.58
CA ALA A 27 -7.00 -23.67 -5.69
C ALA A 27 -6.80 -25.12 -6.10
N ARG A 28 -5.73 -25.44 -6.80
CA ARG A 28 -5.36 -26.80 -7.21
C ARG A 28 -4.22 -27.38 -6.38
N ASN A 29 -3.61 -26.57 -5.52
CA ASN A 29 -2.42 -26.93 -4.74
C ASN A 29 -1.29 -27.46 -5.63
N ALA A 30 -1.01 -26.79 -6.75
CA ALA A 30 -0.08 -27.25 -7.75
C ALA A 30 0.76 -26.11 -8.35
N GLU A 31 2.01 -26.42 -8.73
CA GLU A 31 2.82 -25.53 -9.54
C GLU A 31 2.27 -25.41 -10.96
N ILE A 32 2.46 -24.24 -11.58
CA ILE A 32 2.00 -23.94 -12.94
C ILE A 32 3.11 -23.37 -13.82
N GLU A 33 3.05 -23.70 -15.10
CA GLU A 33 3.96 -23.22 -16.13
C GLU A 33 3.70 -21.73 -16.52
N PRO A 34 4.70 -21.07 -17.13
CA PRO A 34 6.05 -21.55 -17.35
C PRO A 34 6.92 -21.48 -16.09
N ALA A 35 8.06 -22.13 -16.14
CA ALA A 35 9.12 -21.93 -15.17
C ALA A 35 9.78 -20.56 -15.35
N PHE A 36 10.14 -19.89 -14.25
CA PHE A 36 10.79 -18.58 -14.23
C PHE A 36 12.27 -18.71 -13.84
N GLY A 37 13.16 -18.03 -14.58
CA GLY A 37 14.56 -17.98 -14.25
C GLY A 37 14.82 -17.04 -13.08
N ALA A 38 15.39 -17.56 -11.99
CA ALA A 38 15.80 -16.73 -10.86
C ALA A 38 17.09 -15.96 -11.18
N GLY A 39 17.09 -14.66 -10.94
CA GLY A 39 18.27 -13.80 -11.04
C GLY A 39 19.15 -13.87 -9.80
N GLY A 40 20.31 -13.24 -9.86
CA GLY A 40 21.27 -13.05 -8.79
C GLY A 40 21.69 -11.59 -8.60
N ALA A 41 22.70 -11.35 -7.78
CA ALA A 41 23.22 -10.01 -7.50
C ALA A 41 23.63 -9.25 -8.77
N ALA A 42 24.26 -9.91 -9.74
CA ALA A 42 24.65 -9.28 -11.01
C ALA A 42 23.48 -8.78 -11.85
N ASP A 43 22.31 -9.45 -11.78
CA ASP A 43 21.10 -8.99 -12.47
C ASP A 43 20.50 -7.77 -11.76
N VAL A 44 20.57 -7.74 -10.43
CA VAL A 44 20.19 -6.57 -9.62
C VAL A 44 21.10 -5.39 -9.91
N ASP A 45 22.43 -5.59 -9.93
CA ASP A 45 23.41 -4.55 -10.24
C ASP A 45 23.12 -3.94 -11.60
N ARG A 46 22.90 -4.77 -12.63
CA ARG A 46 22.55 -4.31 -13.97
C ARG A 46 21.25 -3.51 -13.99
N ALA A 47 20.18 -3.97 -13.34
CA ALA A 47 18.91 -3.25 -13.28
C ALA A 47 19.08 -1.88 -12.61
N CYS A 48 19.83 -1.81 -11.51
CA CYS A 48 20.09 -0.57 -10.79
C CYS A 48 20.99 0.40 -11.56
N GLU A 49 22.00 -0.11 -12.29
CA GLU A 49 22.86 0.71 -13.16
C GLU A 49 22.05 1.32 -14.33
N LEU A 50 21.18 0.53 -14.97
CA LEU A 50 20.27 1.04 -16.00
C LEU A 50 19.36 2.14 -15.45
N ALA A 51 18.81 1.94 -14.25
CA ALA A 51 17.98 2.95 -13.59
C ALA A 51 18.77 4.22 -13.27
N ALA A 52 20.01 4.10 -12.80
CA ALA A 52 20.88 5.25 -12.54
C ALA A 52 21.20 6.03 -13.83
N GLN A 53 21.51 5.34 -14.92
CA GLN A 53 21.79 5.95 -16.23
C GLN A 53 20.55 6.65 -16.83
N ALA A 54 19.36 6.12 -16.59
CA ALA A 54 18.10 6.70 -17.07
C ALA A 54 17.66 7.93 -16.28
N PHE A 55 18.13 8.09 -15.05
CA PHE A 55 17.55 9.04 -14.09
C PHE A 55 17.57 10.49 -14.59
N ASP A 56 18.71 11.01 -15.04
CA ASP A 56 18.80 12.40 -15.42
C ASP A 56 17.95 12.74 -16.65
N ALA A 57 17.91 11.87 -17.65
CA ALA A 57 17.06 12.06 -18.82
C ALA A 57 15.56 11.95 -18.44
N TYR A 58 15.20 11.00 -17.57
CA TYR A 58 13.80 10.79 -17.18
C TYR A 58 13.27 11.92 -16.28
N ARG A 59 14.03 12.38 -15.29
CA ARG A 59 13.59 13.47 -14.40
C ARG A 59 13.38 14.78 -15.13
N HIS A 60 14.08 15.01 -16.24
CA HIS A 60 13.96 16.20 -17.09
C HIS A 60 12.99 16.01 -18.27
N ALA A 61 12.37 14.83 -18.41
CA ALA A 61 11.34 14.65 -19.42
C ALA A 61 10.19 15.64 -19.21
N PRO A 62 9.65 16.25 -20.29
CA PRO A 62 8.51 17.16 -20.21
C PRO A 62 7.36 16.54 -19.41
N LEU A 63 6.64 17.35 -18.62
CA LEU A 63 5.54 16.86 -17.78
C LEU A 63 4.48 16.14 -18.61
N GLU A 64 4.18 16.63 -19.81
CA GLU A 64 3.23 15.98 -20.72
C GLU A 64 3.72 14.61 -21.19
N THR A 65 5.01 14.46 -21.53
CA THR A 65 5.59 13.17 -21.92
C THR A 65 5.46 12.16 -20.78
N ARG A 66 5.77 12.57 -19.55
CA ARG A 66 5.65 11.72 -18.36
C ARG A 66 4.19 11.35 -18.07
N ALA A 67 3.26 12.29 -18.22
CA ALA A 67 1.82 12.03 -18.04
C ALA A 67 1.29 11.03 -19.07
N ARG A 68 1.62 11.20 -20.36
CA ARG A 68 1.25 10.26 -21.42
C ARG A 68 1.86 8.88 -21.23
N PHE A 69 3.08 8.81 -20.73
CA PHE A 69 3.71 7.53 -20.38
C PHE A 69 2.90 6.77 -19.33
N LEU A 70 2.44 7.46 -18.26
CA LEU A 70 1.58 6.83 -17.24
C LEU A 70 0.24 6.36 -17.81
N GLU A 71 -0.37 7.15 -18.71
CA GLU A 71 -1.59 6.76 -19.42
C GLU A 71 -1.36 5.54 -20.33
N ALA A 72 -0.25 5.52 -21.07
CA ALA A 72 0.12 4.41 -21.95
C ALA A 72 0.34 3.10 -21.17
N ILE A 73 0.90 3.15 -19.96
CA ILE A 73 0.95 1.98 -19.08
C ILE A 73 -0.46 1.44 -18.82
N GLY A 74 -1.39 2.32 -18.45
CA GLY A 74 -2.79 1.94 -18.20
C GLY A 74 -3.47 1.33 -19.43
N GLU A 75 -3.28 1.91 -20.59
CA GLU A 75 -3.81 1.41 -21.87
C GLU A 75 -3.23 0.03 -22.23
N ASN A 76 -1.93 -0.14 -22.06
CA ASN A 76 -1.27 -1.43 -22.30
C ASN A 76 -1.75 -2.51 -21.33
N ILE A 77 -2.01 -2.18 -20.05
CA ILE A 77 -2.59 -3.12 -19.07
C ILE A 77 -4.01 -3.52 -19.48
N VAL A 78 -4.84 -2.58 -19.92
CA VAL A 78 -6.20 -2.89 -20.45
C VAL A 78 -6.12 -3.79 -21.66
N ALA A 79 -5.19 -3.52 -22.57
CA ALA A 79 -4.99 -4.30 -23.80
C ALA A 79 -4.55 -5.76 -23.57
N LEU A 80 -4.06 -6.12 -22.36
CA LEU A 80 -3.82 -7.51 -21.98
C LEU A 80 -5.11 -8.34 -21.88
N GLY A 81 -6.26 -7.69 -21.72
CA GLY A 81 -7.58 -8.33 -21.73
C GLY A 81 -7.73 -9.41 -20.67
N ASP A 82 -8.40 -10.50 -21.09
CA ASP A 82 -8.71 -11.64 -20.21
C ASP A 82 -7.45 -12.44 -19.85
N ALA A 83 -6.40 -12.43 -20.68
CA ALA A 83 -5.17 -13.15 -20.39
C ALA A 83 -4.52 -12.73 -19.06
N LEU A 84 -4.60 -11.43 -18.70
CA LEU A 84 -4.12 -10.92 -17.42
C LEU A 84 -5.01 -11.39 -16.28
N ILE A 85 -6.32 -11.32 -16.44
CA ILE A 85 -7.29 -11.69 -15.40
C ILE A 85 -7.24 -13.20 -15.12
N GLU A 86 -7.19 -14.03 -16.17
CA GLU A 86 -7.06 -15.48 -16.04
C GLU A 86 -5.76 -15.86 -15.30
N ARG A 87 -4.64 -15.26 -15.69
CA ARG A 87 -3.37 -15.54 -15.04
C ARG A 87 -3.38 -15.12 -13.56
N ALA A 88 -3.85 -13.93 -13.26
CA ALA A 88 -3.95 -13.43 -11.89
C ALA A 88 -4.93 -14.28 -11.03
N HIS A 89 -6.04 -14.73 -11.63
CA HIS A 89 -7.00 -15.63 -10.97
C HIS A 89 -6.34 -16.96 -10.58
N VAL A 90 -5.65 -17.60 -11.52
CA VAL A 90 -4.99 -18.89 -11.27
C VAL A 90 -3.89 -18.76 -10.22
N GLU A 91 -3.11 -17.68 -10.24
CA GLU A 91 -2.00 -17.46 -9.27
C GLU A 91 -2.46 -17.04 -7.88
N SER A 92 -3.71 -16.59 -7.70
CA SER A 92 -4.17 -16.00 -6.43
C SER A 92 -5.45 -16.62 -5.87
N ALA A 93 -6.18 -17.43 -6.64
CA ALA A 93 -7.55 -17.87 -6.39
C ALA A 93 -8.56 -16.72 -6.17
N LEU A 94 -8.18 -15.47 -6.45
CA LEU A 94 -9.09 -14.32 -6.31
C LEU A 94 -10.17 -14.36 -7.41
N PRO A 95 -11.43 -14.01 -7.10
CA PRO A 95 -12.50 -13.98 -8.10
C PRO A 95 -12.17 -13.03 -9.27
N LYS A 96 -12.47 -13.45 -10.51
CA LYS A 96 -12.20 -12.66 -11.72
C LYS A 96 -12.83 -11.27 -11.67
N ALA A 97 -14.09 -11.15 -11.22
CA ALA A 97 -14.75 -9.85 -11.08
C ALA A 97 -14.00 -8.90 -10.14
N ARG A 98 -13.39 -9.40 -9.05
CA ARG A 98 -12.52 -8.63 -8.18
C ARG A 98 -11.26 -8.16 -8.93
N LEU A 99 -10.63 -9.04 -9.70
CA LEU A 99 -9.42 -8.72 -10.48
C LEU A 99 -9.69 -7.72 -11.61
N GLU A 100 -10.86 -7.78 -12.22
CA GLU A 100 -11.33 -6.77 -13.19
C GLU A 100 -11.48 -5.39 -12.52
N GLY A 101 -12.10 -5.34 -11.35
CA GLY A 101 -12.20 -4.14 -10.53
C GLY A 101 -10.83 -3.62 -10.09
N GLU A 102 -9.91 -4.52 -9.73
CA GLU A 102 -8.54 -4.19 -9.36
C GLU A 102 -7.73 -3.64 -10.54
N ARG A 103 -7.88 -4.21 -11.74
CA ARG A 103 -7.32 -3.67 -12.99
C ARG A 103 -7.83 -2.26 -13.27
N ALA A 104 -9.13 -2.04 -13.15
CA ALA A 104 -9.72 -0.72 -13.35
C ALA A 104 -9.17 0.31 -12.33
N ARG A 105 -9.01 -0.10 -11.07
CA ARG A 105 -8.42 0.71 -10.01
C ARG A 105 -6.95 1.06 -10.31
N THR A 106 -6.15 0.11 -10.77
CA THR A 106 -4.74 0.32 -11.16
C THR A 106 -4.64 1.35 -12.28
N VAL A 107 -5.46 1.22 -13.32
CA VAL A 107 -5.53 2.18 -14.43
C VAL A 107 -6.01 3.56 -13.97
N GLY A 108 -7.01 3.60 -13.10
CA GLY A 108 -7.51 4.85 -12.48
C GLY A 108 -6.42 5.58 -11.70
N GLN A 109 -5.58 4.86 -10.96
CA GLN A 109 -4.47 5.43 -10.22
C GLN A 109 -3.37 5.99 -11.14
N LEU A 110 -3.02 5.31 -12.22
CA LEU A 110 -2.09 5.81 -13.23
C LEU A 110 -2.62 7.11 -13.87
N LYS A 111 -3.92 7.19 -14.19
CA LYS A 111 -4.57 8.39 -14.70
C LYS A 111 -4.59 9.55 -13.69
N LEU A 112 -4.85 9.25 -12.40
CA LEU A 112 -4.75 10.25 -11.34
C LEU A 112 -3.34 10.88 -11.31
N PHE A 113 -2.29 10.05 -11.35
CA PHE A 113 -0.92 10.54 -11.36
C PHE A 113 -0.56 11.27 -12.66
N ALA A 114 -1.07 10.84 -13.82
CA ALA A 114 -0.89 11.57 -15.06
C ALA A 114 -1.48 13.00 -14.98
N THR A 115 -2.68 13.13 -14.41
CA THR A 115 -3.31 14.43 -14.15
C THR A 115 -2.47 15.26 -13.18
N LEU A 116 -2.02 14.67 -12.08
CA LEU A 116 -1.20 15.34 -11.07
C LEU A 116 0.13 15.84 -11.66
N VAL A 117 0.76 15.04 -12.53
CA VAL A 117 2.00 15.43 -13.22
C VAL A 117 1.76 16.67 -14.07
N ARG A 118 0.69 16.72 -14.87
CA ARG A 118 0.32 17.88 -15.70
C ARG A 118 0.06 19.13 -14.87
N GLU A 119 -0.64 18.99 -13.75
CA GLU A 119 -0.93 20.11 -12.85
C GLU A 119 0.33 20.74 -12.24
N GLY A 120 1.39 19.96 -12.04
CA GLY A 120 2.67 20.41 -11.51
C GLY A 120 2.66 20.90 -10.06
N ARG A 121 1.52 20.87 -9.35
CA ARG A 121 1.43 21.33 -7.94
C ARG A 121 2.35 20.57 -6.99
N TRP A 122 2.66 19.32 -7.32
CA TRP A 122 3.60 18.48 -6.57
C TRP A 122 5.03 19.03 -6.54
N LEU A 123 5.41 19.90 -7.51
CA LEU A 123 6.69 20.61 -7.51
C LEU A 123 6.79 21.61 -6.35
N THR A 124 5.67 22.06 -5.80
CA THR A 124 5.59 23.06 -4.72
C THR A 124 6.44 24.31 -4.99
N ALA A 125 6.45 24.79 -6.26
CA ALA A 125 7.27 25.92 -6.68
C ALA A 125 6.99 27.16 -5.82
N THR A 126 8.03 27.66 -5.16
CA THR A 126 7.95 28.81 -4.24
C THR A 126 9.04 29.80 -4.59
N LEU A 127 8.67 31.08 -4.70
CA LEU A 127 9.57 32.19 -5.06
C LEU A 127 9.45 33.29 -3.99
N ASP A 128 10.56 33.58 -3.33
CA ASP A 128 10.72 34.71 -2.43
C ASP A 128 11.64 35.73 -3.07
N SER A 129 11.08 36.83 -3.58
CA SER A 129 11.81 37.88 -4.30
C SER A 129 12.89 38.54 -3.42
N ALA A 130 13.99 38.95 -4.00
CA ALA A 130 15.02 39.70 -3.29
C ALA A 130 14.44 40.97 -2.66
N LEU A 131 14.88 41.31 -1.45
CA LEU A 131 14.54 42.54 -0.72
C LEU A 131 15.84 43.23 -0.27
N PRO A 132 16.57 43.87 -1.17
CA PRO A 132 17.89 44.45 -0.87
C PRO A 132 17.84 45.55 0.19
N GLU A 133 16.72 46.30 0.26
CA GLU A 133 16.52 47.40 1.21
C GLU A 133 15.93 47.00 2.56
N ARG A 134 15.62 45.71 2.76
CA ARG A 134 15.05 45.21 4.02
C ARG A 134 16.01 45.42 5.19
N LYS A 135 15.49 45.90 6.31
CA LYS A 135 16.21 46.05 7.56
C LYS A 135 15.79 44.95 8.56
N PRO A 136 16.66 44.46 9.48
CA PRO A 136 18.08 44.84 9.65
C PRO A 136 19.03 44.23 8.61
N LEU A 137 18.60 43.19 7.89
CA LEU A 137 19.37 42.49 6.85
C LEU A 137 18.57 42.39 5.56
N PRO A 138 19.20 42.55 4.39
CA PRO A 138 18.61 42.31 3.10
C PRO A 138 18.16 40.82 2.99
N ARG A 139 17.23 40.55 2.09
CA ARG A 139 16.84 39.16 1.70
C ARG A 139 17.34 38.91 0.28
N SER A 140 18.04 37.80 0.08
CA SER A 140 18.40 37.28 -1.23
C SER A 140 17.16 36.79 -2.00
N ASP A 141 17.26 36.61 -3.32
CA ASP A 141 16.28 35.85 -4.11
C ASP A 141 16.36 34.35 -3.73
N LEU A 142 15.26 33.79 -3.30
CA LEU A 142 15.19 32.39 -2.88
C LEU A 142 14.07 31.68 -3.66
N ARG A 143 14.42 30.61 -4.33
CA ARG A 143 13.47 29.81 -5.11
C ARG A 143 13.56 28.34 -4.73
N LEU A 144 12.43 27.70 -4.50
CA LEU A 144 12.33 26.31 -4.07
C LEU A 144 11.45 25.51 -5.00
N GLN A 145 11.88 24.30 -5.32
CA GLN A 145 11.01 23.26 -5.85
C GLN A 145 11.38 21.89 -5.29
N LYS A 146 10.43 20.94 -5.39
CA LYS A 146 10.73 19.53 -5.17
C LYS A 146 11.29 18.88 -6.42
N ILE A 147 12.25 17.99 -6.23
CA ILE A 147 12.85 17.18 -7.29
C ILE A 147 12.78 15.68 -6.93
N PRO A 148 12.78 14.77 -7.91
CA PRO A 148 12.84 13.33 -7.64
C PRO A 148 14.12 12.94 -6.91
N VAL A 149 14.01 11.94 -6.02
CA VAL A 149 15.13 11.48 -5.18
C VAL A 149 16.16 10.63 -5.94
N GLY A 150 15.75 9.93 -6.99
CA GLY A 150 16.57 8.97 -7.75
C GLY A 150 15.87 7.64 -7.96
N PRO A 151 16.57 6.58 -8.40
CA PRO A 151 15.99 5.27 -8.61
C PRO A 151 15.34 4.69 -7.35
N VAL A 152 14.17 4.06 -7.51
CA VAL A 152 13.33 3.51 -6.43
C VAL A 152 13.23 2.00 -6.58
N ALA A 153 13.44 1.28 -5.48
CA ALA A 153 13.13 -0.14 -5.38
C ALA A 153 11.67 -0.34 -4.93
N VAL A 154 10.93 -1.23 -5.57
CA VAL A 154 9.54 -1.52 -5.23
C VAL A 154 9.34 -3.01 -4.95
N PHE A 155 8.67 -3.29 -3.83
CA PHE A 155 8.28 -4.62 -3.38
C PHE A 155 6.76 -4.68 -3.25
N GLY A 156 6.10 -5.34 -4.18
CA GLY A 156 4.65 -5.44 -4.21
C GLY A 156 4.08 -6.45 -3.20
N ALA A 157 2.80 -6.31 -2.90
CA ALA A 157 2.04 -7.18 -2.02
C ALA A 157 1.50 -8.43 -2.75
N SER A 158 1.25 -9.51 -1.99
CA SER A 158 0.65 -10.74 -2.53
C SER A 158 -0.84 -10.62 -2.81
N ASN A 159 -1.57 -9.89 -1.98
CA ASN A 159 -3.04 -9.85 -1.93
C ASN A 159 -3.71 -8.90 -2.93
N PHE A 160 -2.91 -8.09 -3.62
CA PHE A 160 -3.35 -7.19 -4.70
C PHE A 160 -2.37 -7.28 -5.87
N PRO A 161 -2.46 -8.34 -6.70
CA PRO A 161 -1.50 -8.63 -7.76
C PRO A 161 -1.41 -7.56 -8.86
N LEU A 162 -2.36 -6.65 -8.93
CA LEU A 162 -2.37 -5.53 -9.89
C LEU A 162 -2.18 -4.17 -9.20
N ALA A 163 -3.01 -3.85 -8.18
CA ALA A 163 -3.08 -2.51 -7.61
C ALA A 163 -1.96 -2.16 -6.63
N PHE A 164 -1.33 -3.16 -6.00
CA PHE A 164 -0.20 -3.00 -5.08
C PHE A 164 1.00 -3.88 -5.46
N SER A 165 1.19 -4.10 -6.77
CA SER A 165 2.29 -4.86 -7.32
C SER A 165 3.02 -4.06 -8.41
N VAL A 166 3.37 -4.66 -9.54
CA VAL A 166 4.31 -4.13 -10.55
C VAL A 166 3.93 -2.74 -11.08
N ALA A 167 2.66 -2.48 -11.38
CA ALA A 167 2.14 -1.15 -11.77
C ALA A 167 1.31 -0.50 -10.65
N GLY A 168 1.48 -0.96 -9.41
CA GLY A 168 0.74 -0.47 -8.27
C GLY A 168 1.14 0.92 -7.81
N GLY A 169 0.59 1.34 -6.65
CA GLY A 169 0.72 2.70 -6.12
C GLY A 169 2.15 3.17 -5.96
N ASP A 170 3.06 2.31 -5.51
CA ASP A 170 4.46 2.67 -5.31
C ASP A 170 5.17 2.93 -6.63
N THR A 171 4.99 2.05 -7.63
CA THR A 171 5.54 2.23 -8.98
C THR A 171 4.94 3.46 -9.66
N ALA A 172 3.61 3.61 -9.64
CA ALA A 172 2.93 4.71 -10.30
C ALA A 172 3.34 6.07 -9.72
N SER A 173 3.42 6.20 -8.39
CA SER A 173 3.84 7.44 -7.73
C SER A 173 5.33 7.75 -7.90
N ALA A 174 6.21 6.73 -7.90
CA ALA A 174 7.63 6.91 -8.18
C ALA A 174 7.88 7.36 -9.63
N LEU A 175 7.23 6.71 -10.60
CA LEU A 175 7.29 7.13 -12.01
C LEU A 175 6.72 8.54 -12.19
N ALA A 176 5.60 8.88 -11.56
CA ALA A 176 5.03 10.22 -11.59
C ALA A 176 6.00 11.28 -11.05
N ALA A 177 6.72 10.97 -9.98
CA ALA A 177 7.75 11.85 -9.43
C ALA A 177 8.93 12.08 -10.40
N GLY A 178 9.18 11.16 -11.34
CA GLY A 178 10.34 11.17 -12.24
C GLY A 178 11.48 10.27 -11.78
N CYS A 179 11.17 9.28 -10.96
CA CYS A 179 12.11 8.27 -10.48
C CYS A 179 12.02 7.01 -11.34
N PRO A 180 13.13 6.51 -11.91
CA PRO A 180 13.20 5.15 -12.45
C PRO A 180 12.89 4.11 -11.36
N VAL A 181 12.29 2.98 -11.76
CA VAL A 181 11.82 1.97 -10.81
C VAL A 181 12.40 0.59 -11.14
N VAL A 182 12.92 -0.08 -10.11
CA VAL A 182 13.27 -1.50 -10.16
C VAL A 182 12.31 -2.27 -9.25
N VAL A 183 11.45 -3.09 -9.83
CA VAL A 183 10.46 -3.89 -9.10
C VAL A 183 11.01 -5.28 -8.83
N LYS A 184 10.94 -5.76 -7.60
CA LYS A 184 11.12 -7.16 -7.28
C LYS A 184 9.77 -7.87 -7.36
N ALA A 185 9.61 -8.81 -8.31
CA ALA A 185 8.39 -9.59 -8.48
C ALA A 185 8.03 -10.36 -7.20
N HIS A 186 6.75 -10.36 -6.85
CA HIS A 186 6.26 -11.16 -5.72
C HIS A 186 6.10 -12.63 -6.16
N PRO A 187 6.59 -13.61 -5.40
CA PRO A 187 6.57 -15.02 -5.79
C PRO A 187 5.14 -15.60 -5.92
N ALA A 188 4.14 -15.00 -5.29
CA ALA A 188 2.75 -15.47 -5.36
C ALA A 188 2.09 -15.23 -6.73
N HIS A 189 2.63 -14.34 -7.58
CA HIS A 189 2.00 -13.99 -8.87
C HIS A 189 3.04 -13.59 -9.94
N LEU A 190 3.97 -14.52 -10.23
CA LEU A 190 5.10 -14.29 -11.15
C LEU A 190 4.66 -13.99 -12.58
N GLY A 191 3.70 -14.75 -13.12
CA GLY A 191 3.21 -14.56 -14.48
C GLY A 191 2.40 -13.27 -14.63
N THR A 192 1.59 -12.93 -13.64
CA THR A 192 0.90 -11.64 -13.58
C THR A 192 1.91 -10.49 -13.57
N SER A 193 2.98 -10.62 -12.78
CA SER A 193 4.06 -9.63 -12.69
C SER A 193 4.77 -9.44 -14.02
N GLU A 194 5.08 -10.52 -14.75
CA GLU A 194 5.72 -10.44 -16.06
C GLU A 194 4.81 -9.76 -17.10
N LEU A 195 3.52 -10.11 -17.16
CA LEU A 195 2.56 -9.50 -18.08
C LEU A 195 2.47 -7.98 -17.86
N VAL A 196 2.32 -7.56 -16.62
CA VAL A 196 2.25 -6.12 -16.26
C VAL A 196 3.60 -5.44 -16.52
N GLY A 197 4.71 -6.08 -16.20
CA GLY A 197 6.05 -5.56 -16.48
C GLY A 197 6.29 -5.33 -17.98
N ARG A 198 5.86 -6.26 -18.85
CA ARG A 198 5.92 -6.09 -20.30
C ARG A 198 5.04 -4.95 -20.80
N ALA A 199 3.88 -4.71 -20.16
CA ALA A 199 3.03 -3.57 -20.49
C ALA A 199 3.73 -2.22 -20.16
N ILE A 200 4.46 -2.16 -19.04
CA ILE A 200 5.27 -0.97 -18.68
C ILE A 200 6.45 -0.82 -19.64
N GLN A 201 7.20 -1.90 -19.91
CA GLN A 201 8.35 -1.88 -20.82
C GLN A 201 7.95 -1.38 -22.24
N LYS A 202 6.79 -1.84 -22.74
CA LYS A 202 6.22 -1.34 -23.99
C LYS A 202 5.93 0.16 -23.92
N ALA A 203 5.33 0.64 -22.83
CA ALA A 203 5.04 2.06 -22.65
C ALA A 203 6.32 2.92 -22.60
N VAL A 204 7.40 2.43 -21.96
CA VAL A 204 8.71 3.10 -21.97
C VAL A 204 9.21 3.27 -23.40
N ALA A 205 9.19 2.21 -24.21
CA ALA A 205 9.65 2.21 -25.60
C ALA A 205 8.79 3.14 -26.47
N ASP A 206 7.46 3.03 -26.40
CA ASP A 206 6.51 3.83 -27.18
C ASP A 206 6.62 5.34 -26.84
N SER A 207 7.00 5.68 -25.61
CA SER A 207 7.19 7.07 -25.15
C SER A 207 8.58 7.64 -25.47
N GLY A 208 9.48 6.86 -26.06
CA GLY A 208 10.86 7.26 -26.34
C GLY A 208 11.68 7.57 -25.09
N LEU A 209 11.33 6.99 -23.96
CA LEU A 209 12.02 7.16 -22.69
C LEU A 209 13.22 6.20 -22.59
N PRO A 210 14.25 6.52 -21.77
CA PRO A 210 15.39 5.62 -21.56
C PRO A 210 14.94 4.25 -21.04
N GLU A 211 15.50 3.17 -21.55
CA GLU A 211 15.15 1.79 -21.22
C GLU A 211 15.19 1.52 -19.70
N GLY A 212 16.15 2.13 -18.97
CA GLY A 212 16.34 1.96 -17.55
C GLY A 212 15.27 2.62 -16.66
N VAL A 213 14.24 3.28 -17.24
CA VAL A 213 13.11 3.83 -16.46
C VAL A 213 12.36 2.73 -15.71
N PHE A 214 12.37 1.50 -16.24
CA PHE A 214 11.72 0.37 -15.59
C PHE A 214 12.51 -0.93 -15.74
N SER A 215 12.60 -1.68 -14.63
CA SER A 215 13.08 -3.06 -14.62
C SER A 215 12.26 -3.93 -13.67
N LEU A 216 12.14 -5.23 -13.99
CA LEU A 216 11.49 -6.25 -13.17
C LEU A 216 12.48 -7.39 -12.90
N VAL A 217 12.87 -7.58 -11.64
CA VAL A 217 13.74 -8.67 -11.21
C VAL A 217 12.94 -9.79 -10.54
N ILE A 218 13.31 -11.03 -10.83
CA ILE A 218 12.70 -12.25 -10.29
C ILE A 218 13.78 -13.00 -9.52
N GLY A 219 13.48 -13.44 -8.29
CA GLY A 219 14.43 -14.23 -7.52
C GLY A 219 13.81 -14.91 -6.32
N ALA A 220 14.42 -16.00 -5.88
CA ALA A 220 14.03 -16.76 -4.71
C ALA A 220 14.53 -16.10 -3.42
N GLY A 221 13.81 -16.31 -2.33
CA GLY A 221 14.24 -15.88 -0.99
C GLY A 221 14.43 -14.38 -0.84
N ASN A 222 15.31 -14.00 0.08
CA ASN A 222 15.54 -12.61 0.46
C ASN A 222 16.74 -11.97 -0.27
N GLU A 223 17.64 -12.78 -0.86
CA GLU A 223 18.94 -12.34 -1.41
C GLU A 223 18.78 -11.21 -2.43
N ILE A 224 17.88 -11.38 -3.42
CA ILE A 224 17.60 -10.36 -4.44
C ILE A 224 17.05 -9.07 -3.80
N GLY A 225 16.14 -9.21 -2.83
CA GLY A 225 15.57 -8.05 -2.13
C GLY A 225 16.62 -7.29 -1.33
N GLU A 226 17.48 -8.00 -0.63
CA GLU A 226 18.59 -7.42 0.13
C GLU A 226 19.59 -6.72 -0.80
N ALA A 227 20.00 -7.39 -1.89
CA ALA A 227 20.91 -6.81 -2.88
C ALA A 227 20.33 -5.50 -3.45
N LEU A 228 19.03 -5.49 -3.79
CA LEU A 228 18.35 -4.32 -4.33
C LEU A 228 18.36 -3.14 -3.34
N VAL A 229 18.02 -3.38 -2.07
CA VAL A 229 18.03 -2.30 -1.05
C VAL A 229 19.46 -1.85 -0.70
N LYS A 230 20.44 -2.74 -0.74
CA LYS A 230 21.86 -2.41 -0.49
C LYS A 230 22.50 -1.62 -1.64
N HIS A 231 21.97 -1.69 -2.86
CA HIS A 231 22.61 -1.10 -4.05
C HIS A 231 22.70 0.44 -3.95
N PRO A 232 23.87 1.05 -4.18
CA PRO A 232 24.09 2.49 -3.95
C PRO A 232 23.26 3.40 -4.86
N ALA A 233 22.87 2.95 -6.05
CA ALA A 233 22.03 3.70 -6.96
C ALA A 233 20.59 3.87 -6.44
N ILE A 234 20.07 2.95 -5.64
CA ILE A 234 18.72 3.06 -5.07
C ILE A 234 18.69 4.15 -4.01
N LYS A 235 17.71 5.06 -4.11
CA LYS A 235 17.56 6.23 -3.26
C LYS A 235 16.30 6.22 -2.38
N SER A 236 15.39 5.30 -2.63
CA SER A 236 14.19 5.08 -1.80
C SER A 236 13.63 3.69 -2.05
N VAL A 237 12.84 3.20 -1.11
CA VAL A 237 12.16 1.90 -1.19
C VAL A 237 10.66 2.09 -0.92
N GLY A 238 9.81 1.52 -1.78
CA GLY A 238 8.39 1.29 -1.54
C GLY A 238 8.15 -0.19 -1.24
N PHE A 239 7.45 -0.49 -0.16
CA PHE A 239 7.16 -1.85 0.27
C PHE A 239 5.74 -1.98 0.81
N THR A 240 5.03 -3.04 0.44
CA THR A 240 3.77 -3.43 1.06
C THR A 240 3.84 -4.91 1.43
N GLY A 241 3.65 -5.24 2.70
CA GLY A 241 3.73 -6.62 3.16
C GLY A 241 3.79 -6.78 4.68
N SER A 242 4.35 -7.90 5.16
CA SER A 242 4.42 -8.20 6.59
C SER A 242 5.33 -7.22 7.36
N ARG A 243 4.99 -6.96 8.63
CA ARG A 243 5.81 -6.16 9.57
C ARG A 243 7.27 -6.64 9.59
N ARG A 244 7.49 -7.96 9.67
CA ARG A 244 8.84 -8.54 9.66
C ARG A 244 9.60 -8.20 8.37
N GLY A 245 8.96 -8.30 7.22
CA GLY A 245 9.58 -7.98 5.93
C GLY A 245 9.93 -6.49 5.82
N GLY A 246 8.99 -5.61 6.16
CA GLY A 246 9.21 -4.17 6.12
C GLY A 246 10.33 -3.72 7.05
N LEU A 247 10.34 -4.19 8.30
CA LEU A 247 11.39 -3.86 9.26
C LEU A 247 12.77 -4.39 8.86
N ALA A 248 12.85 -5.56 8.21
CA ALA A 248 14.11 -6.08 7.68
C ALA A 248 14.69 -5.14 6.60
N LEU A 249 13.86 -4.60 5.70
CA LEU A 249 14.30 -3.64 4.69
C LEU A 249 14.70 -2.30 5.31
N VAL A 250 13.96 -1.82 6.32
CA VAL A 250 14.32 -0.61 7.10
C VAL A 250 15.69 -0.78 7.74
N ASP A 251 15.95 -1.93 8.39
CA ASP A 251 17.23 -2.22 9.01
C ASP A 251 18.39 -2.20 8.00
N ILE A 252 18.22 -2.85 6.85
CA ILE A 252 19.22 -2.85 5.77
C ILE A 252 19.47 -1.43 5.26
N ALA A 253 18.41 -0.67 4.98
CA ALA A 253 18.49 0.67 4.41
C ALA A 253 19.17 1.66 5.37
N SER A 254 18.93 1.54 6.68
CA SER A 254 19.53 2.39 7.72
C SER A 254 21.03 2.15 7.92
N LYS A 255 21.52 0.95 7.62
CA LYS A 255 22.92 0.53 7.77
C LYS A 255 23.79 0.82 6.54
N ARG A 256 23.20 1.36 5.47
CA ARG A 256 23.96 1.76 4.28
C ARG A 256 24.91 2.91 4.60
N ARG A 257 25.99 3.06 3.81
CA ARG A 257 26.88 4.24 3.87
C ARG A 257 26.08 5.54 3.66
N GLU A 258 25.11 5.54 2.74
CA GLU A 258 24.11 6.57 2.56
C GLU A 258 22.75 5.96 2.93
N PRO A 259 22.24 6.18 4.14
CA PRO A 259 20.90 5.70 4.53
C PRO A 259 19.82 6.26 3.60
N ILE A 260 18.83 5.44 3.30
CA ILE A 260 17.70 5.83 2.43
C ILE A 260 16.38 5.59 3.13
N PRO A 261 15.32 6.35 2.78
CA PRO A 261 13.98 6.10 3.30
C PRO A 261 13.41 4.79 2.74
N VAL A 262 12.72 4.07 3.62
CA VAL A 262 11.88 2.93 3.27
C VAL A 262 10.46 3.28 3.66
N PHE A 263 9.58 3.39 2.68
CA PHE A 263 8.16 3.60 2.87
C PHE A 263 7.45 2.23 2.85
N ALA A 264 7.43 1.60 4.02
CA ALA A 264 6.82 0.29 4.20
C ALA A 264 5.42 0.45 4.81
N GLU A 265 4.41 -0.11 4.12
CA GLU A 265 3.11 -0.39 4.68
C GLU A 265 3.13 -1.82 5.22
N MET A 266 2.72 -1.98 6.48
CA MET A 266 2.89 -3.21 7.24
C MET A 266 1.57 -3.67 7.87
N SER A 267 1.65 -4.37 9.01
CA SER A 267 0.49 -4.97 9.68
C SER A 267 -0.40 -3.96 10.40
N SER A 268 -1.72 -4.21 10.40
CA SER A 268 -2.73 -3.43 11.12
C SER A 268 -3.92 -4.30 11.54
N VAL A 269 -4.45 -4.09 12.73
CA VAL A 269 -5.69 -4.75 13.20
C VAL A 269 -6.95 -3.94 12.91
N ASN A 270 -6.82 -2.70 12.45
CA ASN A 270 -7.91 -1.84 11.98
C ASN A 270 -9.09 -1.75 12.94
N PRO A 271 -8.94 -1.16 14.11
CA PRO A 271 -9.95 -1.18 15.16
C PRO A 271 -11.30 -0.65 14.67
N PHE A 272 -12.35 -1.38 15.02
CA PHE A 272 -13.73 -1.15 14.61
C PHE A 272 -14.57 -0.91 15.87
N PHE A 273 -14.97 0.34 16.10
CA PHE A 273 -15.65 0.79 17.31
C PHE A 273 -17.16 0.79 17.09
N VAL A 274 -17.90 0.11 17.95
CA VAL A 274 -19.36 0.01 17.87
C VAL A 274 -20.01 0.68 19.07
N PHE A 275 -20.81 1.70 18.79
CA PHE A 275 -21.46 2.53 19.80
C PHE A 275 -22.90 2.07 20.10
N PRO A 276 -23.42 2.40 21.29
CA PRO A 276 -24.73 1.94 21.75
C PRO A 276 -25.90 2.33 20.85
N GLY A 277 -25.91 3.54 20.29
CA GLY A 277 -26.97 3.99 19.39
C GLY A 277 -27.01 3.20 18.08
N ALA A 278 -25.84 2.85 17.52
CA ALA A 278 -25.75 1.98 16.36
C ALA A 278 -26.28 0.57 16.68
N LEU A 279 -25.94 0.02 17.83
CA LEU A 279 -26.44 -1.28 18.27
C LEU A 279 -27.95 -1.28 18.47
N ALA A 280 -28.50 -0.23 19.09
CA ALA A 280 -29.94 -0.12 19.31
C ALA A 280 -30.77 -0.12 18.03
N LYS A 281 -30.22 0.50 16.95
CA LYS A 281 -30.96 0.66 15.68
C LYS A 281 -30.71 -0.45 14.67
N ARG A 282 -29.50 -1.02 14.60
CA ARG A 282 -29.09 -1.87 13.47
C ARG A 282 -28.12 -3.00 13.83
N ALA A 283 -28.16 -3.53 15.04
CA ALA A 283 -27.24 -4.56 15.51
C ALA A 283 -27.12 -5.77 14.57
N GLU A 284 -28.24 -6.34 14.11
CA GLU A 284 -28.25 -7.51 13.23
C GLU A 284 -27.70 -7.19 11.83
N ALA A 285 -28.11 -6.06 11.23
CA ALA A 285 -27.61 -5.63 9.93
C ALA A 285 -26.10 -5.34 9.99
N LEU A 286 -25.64 -4.71 11.08
CA LEU A 286 -24.24 -4.44 11.33
C LEU A 286 -23.42 -5.72 11.52
N ALA A 287 -23.96 -6.71 12.25
CA ALA A 287 -23.32 -8.01 12.46
C ALA A 287 -23.09 -8.74 11.13
N ASN A 288 -24.11 -8.81 10.26
CA ASN A 288 -24.00 -9.42 8.94
C ASN A 288 -22.96 -8.69 8.06
N ALA A 289 -23.01 -7.37 7.99
CA ALA A 289 -22.10 -6.56 7.19
C ALA A 289 -20.64 -6.64 7.71
N LEU A 290 -20.45 -6.74 9.03
CA LEU A 290 -19.13 -6.97 9.63
C LEU A 290 -18.56 -8.32 9.18
N VAL A 291 -19.35 -9.37 9.24
CA VAL A 291 -18.92 -10.71 8.79
C VAL A 291 -18.58 -10.70 7.29
N ASP A 292 -19.41 -10.04 6.47
CA ASP A 292 -19.11 -9.90 5.03
C ASP A 292 -17.78 -9.17 4.80
N SER A 293 -17.48 -8.11 5.57
CA SER A 293 -16.21 -7.39 5.52
C SER A 293 -15.04 -8.27 5.98
N VAL A 294 -15.16 -8.96 7.10
CA VAL A 294 -14.12 -9.84 7.67
C VAL A 294 -13.80 -11.02 6.74
N THR A 295 -14.79 -11.53 6.02
CA THR A 295 -14.61 -12.70 5.14
C THR A 295 -14.35 -12.33 3.68
N LEU A 296 -14.43 -11.05 3.31
CA LEU A 296 -14.17 -10.59 1.95
C LEU A 296 -12.74 -10.96 1.52
N GLY A 297 -12.60 -11.65 0.37
CA GLY A 297 -11.30 -12.11 -0.12
C GLY A 297 -10.53 -12.97 0.89
N VAL A 298 -11.26 -13.78 1.66
CA VAL A 298 -10.73 -14.63 2.73
C VAL A 298 -10.04 -13.80 3.83
N GLY A 299 -10.54 -12.59 4.09
CA GLY A 299 -9.96 -11.66 5.08
C GLY A 299 -8.56 -11.14 4.78
N GLN A 300 -8.06 -11.36 3.57
CA GLN A 300 -6.69 -11.02 3.18
C GLN A 300 -6.58 -9.57 2.68
N PHE A 301 -7.03 -8.62 3.51
CA PHE A 301 -6.90 -7.18 3.28
C PHE A 301 -6.06 -6.54 4.38
N CYS A 302 -5.17 -5.62 3.99
CA CYS A 302 -4.41 -4.80 4.95
C CYS A 302 -5.34 -3.98 5.88
N THR A 303 -6.56 -3.73 5.44
CA THR A 303 -7.60 -3.01 6.20
C THR A 303 -8.70 -3.93 6.74
N ASN A 304 -8.47 -5.24 6.85
CA ASN A 304 -9.45 -6.15 7.47
C ASN A 304 -9.76 -5.73 8.92
N PRO A 305 -11.04 -5.63 9.36
CA PRO A 305 -11.39 -5.28 10.75
C PRO A 305 -11.09 -6.46 11.70
N GLY A 306 -9.82 -6.63 12.04
CA GLY A 306 -9.33 -7.71 12.91
C GLY A 306 -9.64 -7.52 14.40
N LEU A 307 -10.01 -6.29 14.82
CA LEU A 307 -10.34 -5.93 16.20
C LEU A 307 -11.65 -5.14 16.24
N VAL A 308 -12.63 -5.63 17.00
CA VAL A 308 -13.92 -4.95 17.22
C VAL A 308 -14.05 -4.57 18.69
N LEU A 309 -14.22 -3.29 18.98
CA LEU A 309 -14.46 -2.79 20.33
C LEU A 309 -15.94 -2.43 20.47
N VAL A 310 -16.60 -2.98 21.48
CA VAL A 310 -18.02 -2.76 21.72
C VAL A 310 -18.24 -2.32 23.18
N LEU A 311 -19.09 -1.32 23.40
CA LEU A 311 -19.47 -0.92 24.75
C LEU A 311 -20.50 -1.90 25.32
N GLU A 312 -20.33 -2.28 26.59
CA GLU A 312 -21.31 -3.10 27.31
C GLU A 312 -22.65 -2.38 27.40
N GLY A 313 -23.73 -3.13 27.14
CA GLY A 313 -25.07 -2.57 27.15
C GLY A 313 -26.13 -3.59 26.71
N PRO A 314 -27.42 -3.19 26.69
CA PRO A 314 -28.54 -4.11 26.47
C PRO A 314 -28.55 -4.80 25.10
N HIS A 315 -27.88 -4.24 24.11
CA HIS A 315 -27.83 -4.77 22.73
C HIS A 315 -26.52 -5.49 22.39
N THR A 316 -25.50 -5.44 23.26
CA THR A 316 -24.15 -5.94 23.00
C THR A 316 -24.13 -7.46 22.79
N ARG A 317 -24.77 -8.22 23.70
CA ARG A 317 -24.82 -9.69 23.56
C ARG A 317 -25.54 -10.10 22.29
N GLY A 318 -26.68 -9.44 21.98
CA GLY A 318 -27.42 -9.70 20.72
C GLY A 318 -26.59 -9.44 19.47
N PHE A 319 -25.75 -8.40 19.46
CA PHE A 319 -24.81 -8.13 18.36
C PHE A 319 -23.75 -9.23 18.23
N ILE A 320 -23.14 -9.65 19.33
CA ILE A 320 -22.11 -10.71 19.33
C ILE A 320 -22.73 -12.03 18.84
N ASP A 321 -23.91 -12.39 19.35
CA ASP A 321 -24.60 -13.61 18.94
C ASP A 321 -25.02 -13.60 17.46
N ALA A 322 -25.51 -12.45 16.95
CA ALA A 322 -25.82 -12.27 15.54
C ALA A 322 -24.57 -12.37 14.65
N THR A 323 -23.44 -11.79 15.10
CA THR A 323 -22.15 -11.89 14.40
C THR A 323 -21.66 -13.34 14.36
N ALA A 324 -21.75 -14.05 15.47
CA ALA A 324 -21.41 -15.47 15.56
C ALA A 324 -22.28 -16.34 14.62
N GLN A 325 -23.59 -16.12 14.60
CA GLN A 325 -24.53 -16.84 13.72
C GLN A 325 -24.27 -16.55 12.23
N ALA A 326 -23.96 -15.30 11.89
CA ALA A 326 -23.62 -14.92 10.51
C ALA A 326 -22.30 -15.56 10.06
N LEU A 327 -21.28 -15.57 10.93
CA LEU A 327 -19.97 -16.15 10.62
C LEU A 327 -20.03 -17.67 10.49
N ALA A 328 -20.82 -18.35 11.33
CA ALA A 328 -20.99 -19.79 11.27
C ALA A 328 -21.58 -20.30 9.94
N LYS A 329 -22.23 -19.42 9.16
CA LYS A 329 -22.74 -19.71 7.82
C LYS A 329 -21.70 -19.58 6.71
N LYS A 330 -20.54 -19.01 7.00
CA LYS A 330 -19.47 -18.84 6.02
C LYS A 330 -18.65 -20.12 5.89
N SER A 331 -18.33 -20.50 4.66
CA SER A 331 -17.51 -21.67 4.37
C SER A 331 -16.02 -21.31 4.33
N GLU A 332 -15.19 -22.30 4.55
CA GLU A 332 -13.76 -22.27 4.27
C GLU A 332 -13.49 -21.90 2.81
N GLN A 333 -12.49 -21.06 2.56
CA GLN A 333 -12.11 -20.58 1.22
C GLN A 333 -10.61 -20.61 1.02
N THR A 334 -10.18 -20.75 -0.24
CA THR A 334 -8.76 -20.79 -0.63
C THR A 334 -8.09 -19.43 -0.40
N MET A 335 -6.95 -19.44 0.31
CA MET A 335 -6.06 -18.30 0.50
C MET A 335 -5.05 -18.17 -0.65
N LEU A 336 -4.34 -17.04 -0.71
CA LEU A 336 -3.39 -16.68 -1.77
C LEU A 336 -2.23 -17.67 -1.93
N THR A 337 -1.75 -18.24 -0.84
CA THR A 337 -0.62 -19.18 -0.85
C THR A 337 -0.73 -20.20 0.27
N ALA A 338 -0.11 -21.36 0.09
CA ALA A 338 -0.01 -22.37 1.14
C ALA A 338 0.67 -21.86 2.42
N GLY A 339 1.69 -20.98 2.26
CA GLY A 339 2.39 -20.38 3.40
C GLY A 339 1.51 -19.44 4.22
N ILE A 340 0.69 -18.60 3.56
CA ILE A 340 -0.26 -17.71 4.25
C ILE A 340 -1.33 -18.56 4.97
N ALA A 341 -1.85 -19.60 4.32
CA ALA A 341 -2.84 -20.49 4.92
C ALA A 341 -2.30 -21.24 6.16
N ALA A 342 -1.05 -21.70 6.12
CA ALA A 342 -0.40 -22.33 7.26
C ALA A 342 -0.22 -21.33 8.42
N THR A 343 0.30 -20.13 8.13
CA THR A 343 0.49 -19.07 9.15
C THR A 343 -0.85 -18.68 9.77
N TYR A 344 -1.93 -18.56 8.99
CA TYR A 344 -3.26 -18.27 9.51
C TYR A 344 -3.72 -19.35 10.50
N LYS A 345 -3.62 -20.63 10.12
CA LYS A 345 -4.03 -21.78 10.96
C LYS A 345 -3.27 -21.79 12.29
N ASP A 346 -1.96 -21.57 12.24
CA ASP A 346 -1.11 -21.52 13.44
C ASP A 346 -1.48 -20.33 14.33
N SER A 347 -1.72 -19.15 13.75
CA SER A 347 -2.08 -17.95 14.50
C SER A 347 -3.45 -18.06 15.16
N VAL A 348 -4.45 -18.63 14.46
CA VAL A 348 -5.79 -18.89 15.01
C VAL A 348 -5.70 -19.88 16.16
N LYS A 349 -4.92 -20.96 16.02
CA LYS A 349 -4.69 -21.93 17.10
C LYS A 349 -4.06 -21.26 18.33
N GLN A 350 -2.99 -20.49 18.14
CA GLN A 350 -2.32 -19.75 19.23
C GLN A 350 -3.28 -18.78 19.92
N ARG A 351 -4.15 -18.09 19.16
CA ARG A 351 -5.16 -17.16 19.71
C ARG A 351 -6.19 -17.93 20.57
N ALA A 352 -6.65 -19.09 20.12
CA ALA A 352 -7.62 -19.92 20.84
C ALA A 352 -7.05 -20.50 22.17
N GLU A 353 -5.74 -20.71 22.24
CA GLU A 353 -5.06 -21.23 23.44
C GLU A 353 -4.80 -20.15 24.50
N GLN A 354 -5.02 -18.87 24.18
CA GLN A 354 -4.80 -17.79 25.14
C GLN A 354 -5.89 -17.76 26.23
N SER A 355 -5.46 -17.77 27.48
CA SER A 355 -6.36 -17.69 28.63
C SER A 355 -7.23 -16.43 28.58
N GLY A 356 -8.55 -16.57 28.74
CA GLY A 356 -9.52 -15.48 28.72
C GLY A 356 -9.91 -15.01 27.32
N VAL A 357 -9.54 -15.75 26.28
CA VAL A 357 -10.07 -15.64 24.92
C VAL A 357 -11.02 -16.80 24.67
N GLN A 358 -12.19 -16.52 24.11
CA GLN A 358 -13.18 -17.52 23.74
C GLN A 358 -13.35 -17.53 22.23
N SER A 359 -13.36 -18.71 21.60
CA SER A 359 -13.84 -18.87 20.23
C SER A 359 -15.36 -18.94 20.27
N VAL A 360 -16.04 -17.92 19.78
CA VAL A 360 -17.53 -17.82 19.85
C VAL A 360 -18.21 -18.35 18.60
N ALA A 361 -17.50 -18.38 17.48
CA ALA A 361 -17.99 -18.99 16.25
C ALA A 361 -16.86 -19.42 15.33
N GLN A 362 -17.14 -20.45 14.53
CA GLN A 362 -16.29 -20.91 13.45
C GLN A 362 -17.19 -21.22 12.23
N GLY A 363 -16.69 -20.91 11.04
CA GLY A 363 -17.33 -21.26 9.78
C GLY A 363 -17.33 -22.76 9.51
N THR A 364 -17.84 -23.16 8.36
CA THR A 364 -17.95 -24.57 7.97
C THR A 364 -16.72 -25.00 7.13
N PRO A 365 -16.16 -26.20 7.36
CA PRO A 365 -15.11 -26.74 6.52
C PRO A 365 -15.63 -27.01 5.09
N SER A 366 -14.69 -27.03 4.13
CA SER A 366 -14.93 -27.36 2.74
C SER A 366 -13.81 -28.26 2.19
N GLU A 367 -13.87 -28.60 0.90
CA GLU A 367 -12.81 -29.34 0.20
C GLU A 367 -11.75 -28.40 -0.40
N ALA A 368 -11.79 -27.10 -0.09
CA ALA A 368 -10.86 -26.11 -0.63
C ALA A 368 -9.43 -26.38 -0.17
N THR A 369 -8.48 -26.24 -1.09
CA THR A 369 -7.04 -26.37 -0.79
C THR A 369 -6.46 -25.04 -0.33
N CYS A 370 -5.34 -25.07 0.39
CA CYS A 370 -4.69 -23.88 0.93
C CYS A 370 -5.68 -22.93 1.65
N ALA A 371 -6.66 -23.50 2.36
CA ALA A 371 -7.86 -22.79 2.77
C ALA A 371 -7.84 -22.33 4.22
N ALA A 372 -8.69 -21.34 4.53
CA ALA A 372 -8.92 -20.80 5.86
C ALA A 372 -10.40 -20.83 6.22
N ILE A 373 -10.69 -21.37 7.40
CA ILE A 373 -12.02 -21.33 8.02
C ILE A 373 -12.16 -20.02 8.78
N PRO A 374 -13.22 -19.22 8.58
CA PRO A 374 -13.46 -18.02 9.37
C PRO A 374 -13.63 -18.32 10.86
N VAL A 375 -13.04 -17.49 11.73
CA VAL A 375 -13.15 -17.66 13.19
C VAL A 375 -13.42 -16.32 13.87
N LEU A 376 -14.34 -16.31 14.83
CA LEU A 376 -14.65 -15.16 15.67
C LEU A 376 -14.24 -15.44 17.11
N PHE A 377 -13.46 -14.52 17.67
CA PHE A 377 -13.04 -14.56 19.05
C PHE A 377 -13.71 -13.46 19.89
N GLU A 378 -13.83 -13.68 21.18
CA GLU A 378 -14.30 -12.71 22.18
C GLU A 378 -13.37 -12.68 23.37
N THR A 379 -13.17 -11.46 23.94
CA THR A 379 -12.46 -11.24 25.20
C THR A 379 -12.95 -9.95 25.86
N THR A 380 -12.44 -9.65 27.06
CA THR A 380 -12.70 -8.38 27.77
C THR A 380 -11.57 -7.38 27.53
N ALA A 381 -11.85 -6.09 27.68
CA ALA A 381 -10.85 -5.03 27.60
C ALA A 381 -9.73 -5.21 28.63
N ALA A 382 -10.06 -5.62 29.87
CA ALA A 382 -9.07 -5.91 30.90
C ALA A 382 -8.08 -7.00 30.47
N LYS A 383 -8.57 -8.06 29.83
CA LYS A 383 -7.72 -9.15 29.32
C LYS A 383 -6.91 -8.72 28.11
N PHE A 384 -7.51 -7.97 27.20
CA PHE A 384 -6.81 -7.40 26.03
C PHE A 384 -5.61 -6.54 26.48
N LEU A 385 -5.81 -5.62 27.40
CA LEU A 385 -4.76 -4.75 27.93
C LEU A 385 -3.64 -5.50 28.68
N ALA A 386 -3.95 -6.67 29.23
CA ALA A 386 -2.97 -7.50 29.95
C ALA A 386 -2.19 -8.47 29.05
N THR A 387 -2.49 -8.57 27.75
CA THR A 387 -1.94 -9.61 26.87
C THR A 387 -1.52 -9.01 25.53
N ALA A 388 -0.25 -8.65 25.40
CA ALA A 388 0.30 -7.97 24.20
C ALA A 388 0.02 -8.72 22.89
N GLN A 389 0.04 -10.05 22.90
CA GLN A 389 -0.21 -10.88 21.68
C GLN A 389 -1.63 -10.73 21.12
N LEU A 390 -2.58 -10.13 21.88
CA LEU A 390 -3.92 -9.86 21.37
C LEU A 390 -3.97 -8.70 20.37
N GLU A 391 -2.94 -7.86 20.33
CA GLU A 391 -2.77 -6.81 19.33
C GLU A 391 -2.18 -7.32 18.01
N ASP A 392 -1.64 -8.54 17.97
CA ASP A 392 -1.03 -9.08 16.76
C ASP A 392 -2.08 -9.32 15.68
N GLU A 393 -1.79 -8.88 14.45
CA GLU A 393 -2.59 -9.16 13.27
C GLU A 393 -2.62 -10.66 12.96
N ILE A 394 -3.80 -11.20 12.73
CA ILE A 394 -3.98 -12.51 12.09
C ILE A 394 -4.50 -12.28 10.68
N PHE A 395 -3.61 -12.41 9.69
CA PHE A 395 -3.94 -12.13 8.29
C PHE A 395 -4.83 -13.22 7.70
N GLY A 396 -6.15 -12.97 7.66
CA GLY A 396 -7.16 -13.92 7.22
C GLY A 396 -8.56 -13.61 7.78
N PRO A 397 -9.54 -14.51 7.59
CA PRO A 397 -10.94 -14.25 7.89
C PRO A 397 -11.24 -14.42 9.40
N THR A 398 -10.63 -13.58 10.23
CA THR A 398 -10.83 -13.61 11.69
C THR A 398 -10.97 -12.22 12.27
N SER A 399 -11.68 -12.12 13.39
CA SER A 399 -11.79 -10.90 14.19
C SER A 399 -11.89 -11.24 15.67
N LEU A 400 -11.40 -10.32 16.52
CA LEU A 400 -11.50 -10.38 17.97
C LEU A 400 -12.47 -9.30 18.45
N ILE A 401 -13.56 -9.67 19.08
CA ILE A 401 -14.46 -8.74 19.78
C ILE A 401 -13.94 -8.51 21.20
N VAL A 402 -13.77 -7.24 21.54
CA VAL A 402 -13.36 -6.79 22.87
C VAL A 402 -14.50 -6.00 23.49
N THR A 403 -15.10 -6.53 24.57
CA THR A 403 -16.14 -5.85 25.33
C THR A 403 -15.52 -4.89 26.33
N CYS A 404 -15.92 -3.62 26.26
CA CYS A 404 -15.49 -2.55 27.15
C CYS A 404 -16.65 -2.16 28.07
N ALA A 405 -16.42 -2.08 29.37
CA ALA A 405 -17.46 -1.74 30.36
C ALA A 405 -18.04 -0.33 30.12
N ASP A 406 -17.19 0.61 29.71
CA ASP A 406 -17.59 1.99 29.41
C ASP A 406 -16.65 2.65 28.39
N ILE A 407 -16.94 3.92 28.09
CA ILE A 407 -16.12 4.70 27.12
C ILE A 407 -14.70 4.96 27.64
N ASP A 408 -14.48 5.02 28.95
CA ASP A 408 -13.15 5.27 29.53
C ASP A 408 -12.26 4.02 29.36
N GLU A 409 -12.83 2.83 29.48
CA GLU A 409 -12.13 1.59 29.17
C GLU A 409 -11.85 1.45 27.67
N MET A 410 -12.83 1.79 26.81
CA MET A 410 -12.62 1.83 25.34
C MET A 410 -11.51 2.81 24.96
N LEU A 411 -11.44 3.98 25.59
CA LEU A 411 -10.36 4.96 25.42
C LEU A 411 -8.99 4.42 25.85
N LYS A 412 -8.94 3.64 26.96
CA LYS A 412 -7.71 2.97 27.39
C LYS A 412 -7.23 1.96 26.36
N VAL A 413 -8.15 1.13 25.84
CA VAL A 413 -7.80 0.17 24.78
C VAL A 413 -7.32 0.90 23.52
N ALA A 414 -8.05 1.92 23.05
CA ALA A 414 -7.66 2.69 21.88
C ALA A 414 -6.30 3.40 22.06
N GLY A 415 -6.02 3.91 23.27
CA GLY A 415 -4.74 4.54 23.60
C GLY A 415 -3.58 3.54 23.71
N HIS A 416 -3.88 2.29 24.08
CA HIS A 416 -2.90 1.20 24.19
C HIS A 416 -2.43 0.70 22.82
N LEU A 417 -3.32 0.63 21.84
CA LEU A 417 -2.99 0.17 20.49
C LEU A 417 -1.75 0.88 19.92
N GLU A 418 -0.90 0.13 19.24
CA GLU A 418 0.13 0.68 18.36
C GLU A 418 -0.51 1.48 17.19
N GLY A 419 0.30 2.03 16.28
CA GLY A 419 -0.20 2.68 15.06
C GLY A 419 -0.94 1.72 14.14
N GLN A 420 -2.04 2.20 13.54
CA GLN A 420 -2.93 1.43 12.68
C GLN A 420 -3.17 2.14 11.35
N LEU A 421 -3.63 1.41 10.31
CA LEU A 421 -3.99 2.02 9.04
C LEU A 421 -5.34 2.72 9.13
N THR A 422 -6.33 2.09 9.76
CA THR A 422 -7.70 2.63 9.82
C THR A 422 -8.32 2.47 11.20
N ALA A 423 -9.28 3.36 11.51
CA ALA A 423 -10.28 3.16 12.56
C ALA A 423 -11.67 3.38 11.99
N THR A 424 -12.61 2.51 12.33
CA THR A 424 -14.01 2.62 11.91
C THR A 424 -14.89 2.89 13.12
N LEU A 425 -15.82 3.85 12.99
CA LEU A 425 -16.81 4.19 13.99
C LEU A 425 -18.20 3.81 13.47
N GLN A 426 -18.89 2.91 14.14
CA GLN A 426 -20.29 2.60 13.90
C GLN A 426 -21.14 3.32 14.92
N LEU A 427 -21.82 4.37 14.51
CA LEU A 427 -22.45 5.34 15.42
C LEU A 427 -23.75 5.93 14.82
N GLU A 428 -24.55 6.47 15.70
CA GLU A 428 -25.73 7.29 15.40
C GLU A 428 -25.56 8.70 16.01
N ALA A 429 -26.49 9.60 15.74
CA ALA A 429 -26.38 10.99 16.23
C ALA A 429 -26.25 11.07 17.77
N ASP A 430 -26.94 10.18 18.49
CA ASP A 430 -26.90 10.12 19.96
C ASP A 430 -25.51 9.69 20.51
N ASP A 431 -24.69 9.07 19.68
CA ASP A 431 -23.34 8.61 20.03
C ASP A 431 -22.26 9.68 19.84
N TYR A 432 -22.56 10.84 19.23
CA TYR A 432 -21.55 11.85 18.88
C TYR A 432 -20.77 12.39 20.10
N ALA A 433 -21.40 12.45 21.28
CA ALA A 433 -20.72 12.88 22.48
C ALA A 433 -19.60 11.90 22.89
N LEU A 434 -19.87 10.59 22.79
CA LEU A 434 -18.89 9.53 23.07
C LEU A 434 -17.79 9.51 21.98
N ALA A 435 -18.18 9.61 20.71
CA ALA A 435 -17.25 9.61 19.58
C ALA A 435 -16.27 10.80 19.66
N ARG A 436 -16.73 12.00 20.04
CA ARG A 436 -15.85 13.17 20.23
C ARG A 436 -14.76 12.94 21.27
N ARG A 437 -15.00 12.13 22.29
CA ARG A 437 -13.98 11.77 23.28
C ARG A 437 -12.90 10.85 22.68
N LEU A 438 -13.29 10.00 21.73
CA LEU A 438 -12.40 9.02 21.09
C LEU A 438 -11.55 9.63 19.98
N LEU A 439 -12.09 10.55 19.17
CA LEU A 439 -11.45 11.12 18.00
C LEU A 439 -10.01 11.62 18.24
N PRO A 440 -9.68 12.40 19.30
CA PRO A 440 -8.30 12.86 19.51
C PRO A 440 -7.29 11.74 19.74
N THR A 441 -7.74 10.59 20.26
CA THR A 441 -6.89 9.39 20.38
C THR A 441 -6.70 8.72 19.03
N LEU A 442 -7.76 8.58 18.23
CA LEU A 442 -7.68 7.96 16.91
C LEU A 442 -6.82 8.78 15.94
N GLU A 443 -6.90 10.11 15.96
CA GLU A 443 -6.05 10.98 15.13
C GLU A 443 -4.55 10.74 15.36
N ARG A 444 -4.16 10.30 16.55
CA ARG A 444 -2.77 9.94 16.87
C ARG A 444 -2.42 8.49 16.55
N LYS A 445 -3.40 7.65 16.28
CA LYS A 445 -3.23 6.20 16.15
C LYS A 445 -3.45 5.68 14.74
N VAL A 446 -4.16 6.39 13.87
CA VAL A 446 -4.53 5.87 12.55
C VAL A 446 -4.31 6.90 11.45
N GLY A 447 -4.16 6.41 10.21
CA GLY A 447 -4.10 7.27 9.03
C GLY A 447 -5.47 7.64 8.47
N ARG A 448 -6.49 6.80 8.66
CA ARG A 448 -7.84 7.03 8.15
C ARG A 448 -8.90 6.70 9.20
N ILE A 449 -9.80 7.65 9.45
CA ILE A 449 -10.97 7.47 10.31
C ILE A 449 -12.21 7.49 9.40
N LEU A 450 -13.08 6.49 9.54
CA LEU A 450 -14.32 6.41 8.76
C LEU A 450 -15.52 6.13 9.69
N ALA A 451 -16.70 6.59 9.27
CA ALA A 451 -17.94 6.41 10.00
C ALA A 451 -18.97 5.63 9.16
N ASN A 452 -19.65 4.69 9.80
CA ASN A 452 -20.78 3.91 9.25
C ASN A 452 -20.51 3.15 7.93
N GLY A 453 -19.22 2.95 7.60
CA GLY A 453 -18.75 2.13 6.49
C GLY A 453 -17.93 0.95 6.98
N PHE A 454 -17.20 0.31 6.04
CA PHE A 454 -16.25 -0.76 6.33
C PHE A 454 -14.89 -0.43 5.75
N PRO A 455 -13.77 -0.80 6.43
CA PRO A 455 -12.44 -0.32 6.06
C PRO A 455 -11.84 -1.04 4.83
N THR A 456 -12.41 -2.15 4.39
CA THR A 456 -11.90 -3.05 3.33
C THR A 456 -11.84 -2.43 1.93
N GLY A 457 -12.31 -1.20 1.73
CA GLY A 457 -12.18 -0.42 0.51
C GLY A 457 -11.27 0.79 0.71
N VAL A 458 -10.36 1.05 -0.26
CA VAL A 458 -9.50 2.25 -0.27
C VAL A 458 -9.67 2.97 -1.60
N GLU A 459 -10.32 4.13 -1.56
CA GLU A 459 -10.54 4.96 -2.75
C GLU A 459 -9.22 5.59 -3.22
N VAL A 460 -9.07 5.77 -4.54
CA VAL A 460 -7.94 6.48 -5.14
C VAL A 460 -8.36 7.93 -5.40
N SER A 461 -7.99 8.84 -4.52
CA SER A 461 -8.43 10.24 -4.58
C SER A 461 -7.37 11.19 -4.00
N HIS A 462 -7.61 12.50 -4.12
CA HIS A 462 -6.69 13.53 -3.64
C HIS A 462 -6.55 13.56 -2.11
N ALA A 463 -7.63 13.29 -1.37
CA ALA A 463 -7.66 13.37 0.09
C ALA A 463 -7.41 12.02 0.79
N MET A 464 -7.21 10.94 0.03
CA MET A 464 -7.03 9.63 0.64
C MET A 464 -5.68 9.53 1.34
N VAL A 465 -5.72 8.99 2.54
CA VAL A 465 -4.54 8.51 3.28
C VAL A 465 -4.69 7.01 3.52
N HIS A 466 -3.75 6.24 2.97
CA HIS A 466 -3.53 4.84 3.28
C HIS A 466 -2.13 4.72 3.84
N GLY A 467 -2.06 4.80 5.13
CA GLY A 467 -0.86 4.93 5.93
C GLY A 467 -1.25 4.97 7.41
N GLY A 468 -0.37 5.45 8.26
CA GLY A 468 -0.62 5.57 9.69
C GLY A 468 0.68 5.60 10.48
N PRO A 469 0.61 5.83 11.81
CA PRO A 469 1.79 5.82 12.65
C PRO A 469 2.45 4.44 12.70
N PHE A 470 3.72 4.41 13.09
CA PHE A 470 4.43 3.15 13.34
C PHE A 470 3.67 2.30 14.39
N PRO A 471 3.52 0.97 14.17
CA PRO A 471 4.16 0.13 13.15
C PRO A 471 3.28 -0.18 11.92
N ALA A 472 2.12 0.47 11.75
CA ALA A 472 1.33 0.26 10.53
C ALA A 472 2.11 0.69 9.29
N THR A 473 2.92 1.74 9.42
CA THR A 473 3.91 2.13 8.42
C THR A 473 5.26 2.47 9.05
N SER A 474 6.32 2.45 8.26
CA SER A 474 7.66 2.88 8.68
C SER A 474 7.82 4.41 8.78
N ASP A 475 6.97 5.19 8.09
CA ASP A 475 6.94 6.66 8.13
C ASP A 475 5.49 7.16 8.16
N GLY A 476 5.02 7.54 9.35
CA GLY A 476 3.65 8.01 9.57
C GLY A 476 3.29 9.36 8.92
N ARG A 477 4.25 10.03 8.24
CA ARG A 477 4.02 11.26 7.47
C ARG A 477 3.64 10.99 6.02
N ALA A 478 3.70 9.73 5.59
CA ALA A 478 3.51 9.32 4.21
C ALA A 478 2.19 8.54 4.03
N THR A 479 1.77 8.42 2.78
CA THR A 479 0.66 7.57 2.35
C THR A 479 1.09 6.73 1.15
N SER A 480 0.58 5.50 1.02
CA SER A 480 0.80 4.64 -0.14
C SER A 480 -0.27 4.82 -1.23
N VAL A 481 -1.41 5.44 -0.92
CA VAL A 481 -2.53 5.69 -1.86
C VAL A 481 -2.93 7.16 -1.80
N GLY A 482 -3.42 7.67 -2.92
CA GLY A 482 -3.85 9.05 -3.08
C GLY A 482 -2.80 9.94 -3.73
N ALA A 483 -3.18 11.17 -4.07
CA ALA A 483 -2.32 12.09 -4.83
C ALA A 483 -1.01 12.42 -4.10
N THR A 484 -1.05 12.53 -2.77
CA THR A 484 0.14 12.85 -1.96
C THR A 484 1.13 11.70 -1.82
N ALA A 485 0.82 10.50 -2.32
CA ALA A 485 1.75 9.37 -2.33
C ALA A 485 3.04 9.67 -3.15
N ILE A 486 2.99 10.59 -4.10
CA ILE A 486 4.15 11.09 -4.87
C ILE A 486 5.22 11.72 -3.97
N GLU A 487 4.83 12.32 -2.84
CA GLU A 487 5.71 13.04 -1.91
C GLU A 487 6.84 12.15 -1.35
N ARG A 488 6.60 10.85 -1.26
CA ARG A 488 7.57 9.86 -0.78
C ARG A 488 8.85 9.80 -1.62
N PHE A 489 8.78 10.21 -2.87
CA PHE A 489 9.86 10.08 -3.85
C PHE A 489 10.40 11.43 -4.30
N LEU A 490 10.12 12.47 -3.51
CA LEU A 490 10.52 13.85 -3.75
C LEU A 490 11.34 14.41 -2.59
N ARG A 491 12.23 15.36 -2.90
CA ARG A 491 12.93 16.18 -1.90
C ARG A 491 12.99 17.64 -2.32
N PRO A 492 12.99 18.60 -1.39
CA PRO A 492 13.12 20.02 -1.73
C PRO A 492 14.57 20.38 -2.10
N VAL A 493 14.68 21.36 -3.01
CA VAL A 493 15.94 22.08 -3.31
C VAL A 493 15.63 23.56 -3.34
N CYS A 494 16.45 24.36 -2.65
CA CYS A 494 16.42 25.81 -2.69
C CYS A 494 17.57 26.33 -3.56
N TYR A 495 17.26 27.28 -4.45
CA TYR A 495 18.19 28.01 -5.29
C TYR A 495 18.26 29.44 -4.78
N GLN A 496 19.46 29.89 -4.40
CA GLN A 496 19.68 31.23 -3.87
C GLN A 496 20.51 32.03 -4.85
N ASP A 497 19.98 33.21 -5.25
CA ASP A 497 20.64 34.16 -6.15
C ASP A 497 21.17 33.52 -7.46
N LEU A 498 20.50 32.44 -7.94
CA LEU A 498 20.91 31.75 -9.15
C LEU A 498 20.43 32.55 -10.38
N PRO A 499 21.30 32.77 -11.42
CA PRO A 499 20.89 33.40 -12.67
C PRO A 499 19.67 32.70 -13.30
N ALA A 500 18.79 33.48 -13.92
CA ALA A 500 17.53 32.95 -14.48
C ALA A 500 17.73 31.81 -15.49
N GLU A 501 18.80 31.89 -16.27
CA GLU A 501 19.18 30.92 -17.31
C GLU A 501 19.58 29.55 -16.73
N LEU A 502 19.90 29.50 -15.44
CA LEU A 502 20.28 28.26 -14.74
C LEU A 502 19.13 27.69 -13.87
N LEU A 503 18.03 28.43 -13.74
CA LEU A 503 16.87 27.98 -12.97
C LEU A 503 16.08 26.91 -13.74
N PRO A 504 15.44 25.96 -13.04
CA PRO A 504 14.42 25.11 -13.65
C PRO A 504 13.21 25.94 -14.12
N GLU A 505 12.58 25.53 -15.23
CA GLU A 505 11.41 26.22 -15.84
C GLU A 505 10.29 26.54 -14.84
N ALA A 506 10.03 25.64 -13.89
CA ALA A 506 9.01 25.83 -12.85
C ALA A 506 9.27 27.07 -11.97
N LEU A 507 10.51 27.56 -11.94
CA LEU A 507 10.97 28.68 -11.11
C LEU A 507 11.26 29.94 -11.91
N HIS A 508 11.07 29.96 -13.24
CA HIS A 508 11.20 31.16 -14.06
C HIS A 508 10.11 32.17 -13.73
N ASP A 509 10.43 33.46 -13.80
CA ASP A 509 9.48 34.53 -13.47
C ASP A 509 8.25 34.56 -14.39
N ASP A 510 8.43 34.28 -15.67
CA ASP A 510 7.38 34.23 -16.70
C ASP A 510 6.46 33.01 -16.64
N ASN A 511 6.76 32.04 -15.73
CA ASN A 511 5.94 30.85 -15.51
C ASN A 511 5.56 30.08 -16.79
N PRO A 512 6.52 29.60 -17.58
CA PRO A 512 6.24 28.96 -18.87
C PRO A 512 5.37 27.70 -18.74
N LEU A 513 5.41 27.04 -17.59
CA LEU A 513 4.59 25.86 -17.28
C LEU A 513 3.18 26.21 -16.76
N LYS A 514 2.86 27.50 -16.57
CA LYS A 514 1.56 28.00 -16.06
C LYS A 514 1.13 27.36 -14.74
N LEU A 515 2.09 27.11 -13.84
CA LEU A 515 1.85 26.46 -12.57
C LEU A 515 1.22 27.40 -11.55
N TRP A 516 0.45 26.83 -10.64
CA TRP A 516 0.14 27.48 -9.37
C TRP A 516 1.40 27.49 -8.49
N ARG A 517 1.86 28.68 -8.09
CA ARG A 517 3.11 28.87 -7.33
C ARG A 517 2.87 29.77 -6.12
N LEU A 518 3.66 29.60 -5.09
CA LEU A 518 3.71 30.52 -3.97
C LEU A 518 4.74 31.61 -4.29
N ARG A 519 4.30 32.86 -4.46
CA ARG A 519 5.20 34.01 -4.70
C ARG A 519 5.03 35.03 -3.60
N ASP A 520 6.11 35.30 -2.85
CA ASP A 520 6.14 36.21 -1.71
C ASP A 520 4.97 35.97 -0.73
N GLY A 521 4.72 34.67 -0.43
CA GLY A 521 3.66 34.23 0.46
C GLY A 521 2.24 34.24 -0.13
N LYS A 522 2.07 34.55 -1.41
CA LYS A 522 0.78 34.56 -2.11
C LYS A 522 0.70 33.46 -3.16
N LEU A 523 -0.41 32.73 -3.21
CA LEU A 523 -0.65 31.73 -4.25
C LEU A 523 -1.05 32.45 -5.54
N VAL A 524 -0.29 32.24 -6.62
CA VAL A 524 -0.47 32.86 -7.93
C VAL A 524 -0.34 31.84 -9.06
N GLN A 525 -1.00 32.10 -10.19
CA GLN A 525 -0.88 31.30 -11.42
C GLN A 525 -0.22 32.11 -12.57
N GLY A 526 0.08 33.38 -12.35
CA GLY A 526 0.71 34.28 -13.33
C GLY A 526 2.18 34.46 -13.10
#